data_805129bf1f60d0701855bdd4026bdb9b
#
_entry.id   805129bf1f60d0701855bdd4026bdb9b
#
_cell.length_a   1.000
_cell.length_b   1.000
_cell.length_c   1.000
_cell.angle_alpha   90.00
_cell.angle_beta   90.00
_cell.angle_gamma   90.00
#
_symmetry.space_group_name_H-M   'P 1'
#
loop_
_entity.id
_entity.type
_entity.pdbx_description
1 polymer ?
#
loop_
_entity_poly.entity_id
_entity_poly.type
_entity_poly.pdbx_seq_one_letter_code
_entity_poly.pdbx_strand_id
1 'polypeptide(L)'
;MRQAVIVSAVRTPLGAFNGSLSRIDATRLGAVVIEAAVQRAGIVKKSVNEVIMGMVLPCGYGQNPAKQAAVKAGLPWETECITVNKVCGSALKAVMLAAQAVQTGDADVVVAGGMENMSMAPYYLEKARFGYRMGPGMIQDHMVHDGLWDIVNDFHMGISNELCSEKYNISREDQDRYAAESYHRAMQAISSGRFVDEIVPVELPPQKGRSTLFLQDECPQETTYETLAKMKGAFQQDGVGTAGNASIISDGAAAVVVMSREKAAELGCTILAVIGAQASFGIDMKYVLVAPIWAIPKCLQKQGIRKDQVDLYEINEAFSGSTVAVLRELELDHARVNVNGGSVALGHPIGASGCRVLVTLLHEMIKQDKKTGLASLCLGGGEAVAMVVQR
;
A
#
# COMPACT_ATOMS: atom_id res chain seq x y z
N MET A 1 -27.18 -0.98 9.84
CA MET A 1 -26.28 -1.28 8.72
C MET A 1 -25.67 -2.65 8.93
N ARG A 2 -25.48 -3.43 7.85
CA ARG A 2 -24.80 -4.74 7.89
C ARG A 2 -23.35 -4.53 8.34
N GLN A 3 -22.79 -5.51 9.02
CA GLN A 3 -21.40 -5.44 9.47
C GLN A 3 -20.47 -6.02 8.42
N ALA A 4 -19.52 -5.21 7.92
CA ALA A 4 -18.49 -5.65 7.00
C ALA A 4 -17.34 -6.32 7.75
N VAL A 5 -16.95 -7.52 7.31
CA VAL A 5 -15.85 -8.31 7.90
C VAL A 5 -14.83 -8.70 6.85
N ILE A 6 -13.58 -8.88 7.26
CA ILE A 6 -12.50 -9.42 6.43
C ILE A 6 -12.35 -10.89 6.78
N VAL A 7 -12.38 -11.76 5.76
CA VAL A 7 -12.26 -13.21 5.94
C VAL A 7 -11.00 -13.79 5.30
N SER A 8 -10.28 -13.00 4.49
CA SER A 8 -9.00 -13.37 3.90
C SER A 8 -8.15 -12.13 3.66
N ALA A 9 -6.85 -12.25 3.82
CA ALA A 9 -5.88 -11.17 3.61
C ALA A 9 -4.57 -11.76 3.09
N VAL A 10 -4.11 -11.28 1.92
CA VAL A 10 -2.92 -11.81 1.23
C VAL A 10 -2.18 -10.71 0.48
N ARG A 11 -0.88 -10.92 0.25
CA ARG A 11 -0.06 -10.08 -0.63
C ARG A 11 0.96 -10.91 -1.41
N THR A 12 1.46 -10.39 -2.50
CA THR A 12 2.69 -10.90 -3.10
C THR A 12 3.90 -10.53 -2.24
N PRO A 13 5.05 -11.19 -2.38
CA PRO A 13 6.31 -10.57 -2.03
C PRO A 13 6.47 -9.28 -2.84
N LEU A 14 7.21 -8.30 -2.32
CA LEU A 14 7.46 -7.04 -3.01
C LEU A 14 8.78 -7.13 -3.79
N GLY A 15 8.74 -6.80 -5.08
CA GLY A 15 9.90 -6.72 -5.94
C GLY A 15 10.52 -5.32 -5.89
N ALA A 16 11.84 -5.24 -5.96
CA ALA A 16 12.56 -3.99 -6.11
C ALA A 16 12.32 -3.37 -7.50
N PHE A 17 12.54 -2.07 -7.63
CA PHE A 17 12.52 -1.40 -8.92
C PHE A 17 13.49 -2.04 -9.91
N ASN A 18 12.99 -2.43 -11.08
CA ASN A 18 13.72 -3.24 -12.06
C ASN A 18 14.21 -4.61 -11.55
N GLY A 19 13.66 -5.10 -10.43
CA GLY A 19 13.99 -6.38 -9.82
C GLY A 19 13.18 -7.56 -10.36
N SER A 20 12.97 -8.56 -9.49
CA SER A 20 12.40 -9.86 -9.85
C SER A 20 11.00 -9.81 -10.45
N LEU A 21 10.16 -8.86 -10.02
CA LEU A 21 8.79 -8.69 -10.52
C LEU A 21 8.67 -7.75 -11.72
N SER A 22 9.76 -7.10 -12.16
CA SER A 22 9.75 -6.04 -13.17
C SER A 22 9.17 -6.45 -14.55
N ARG A 23 9.05 -7.75 -14.84
CA ARG A 23 8.50 -8.28 -16.11
C ARG A 23 7.14 -8.94 -15.96
N ILE A 24 6.49 -8.79 -14.82
CA ILE A 24 5.17 -9.33 -14.55
C ILE A 24 4.19 -8.17 -14.45
N ASP A 25 3.27 -8.07 -15.40
CA ASP A 25 2.32 -6.96 -15.42
C ASP A 25 1.49 -6.88 -14.13
N ALA A 26 1.10 -5.66 -13.73
CA ALA A 26 0.36 -5.43 -12.48
C ALA A 26 -0.95 -6.24 -12.42
N THR A 27 -1.64 -6.43 -13.56
CA THR A 27 -2.90 -7.20 -13.58
C THR A 27 -2.66 -8.70 -13.37
N ARG A 28 -1.45 -9.21 -13.69
CA ARG A 28 -1.07 -10.58 -13.34
C ARG A 28 -0.75 -10.70 -11.85
N LEU A 29 -0.05 -9.73 -11.27
CA LEU A 29 0.17 -9.67 -9.81
C LEU A 29 -1.16 -9.56 -9.08
N GLY A 30 -2.08 -8.71 -9.57
CA GLY A 30 -3.45 -8.61 -9.07
C GLY A 30 -4.21 -9.94 -9.13
N ALA A 31 -4.08 -10.68 -10.23
CA ALA A 31 -4.72 -11.98 -10.39
C ALA A 31 -4.23 -13.00 -9.34
N VAL A 32 -2.92 -13.03 -9.05
CA VAL A 32 -2.34 -13.91 -8.03
C VAL A 32 -2.97 -13.68 -6.66
N VAL A 33 -3.09 -12.42 -6.24
CA VAL A 33 -3.65 -12.12 -4.92
C VAL A 33 -5.17 -12.28 -4.88
N ILE A 34 -5.90 -11.98 -5.96
CA ILE A 34 -7.35 -12.21 -6.04
C ILE A 34 -7.66 -13.70 -5.91
N GLU A 35 -6.98 -14.54 -6.70
CA GLU A 35 -7.17 -15.99 -6.68
C GLU A 35 -6.86 -16.56 -5.30
N ALA A 36 -5.71 -16.20 -4.73
CA ALA A 36 -5.30 -16.68 -3.41
C ALA A 36 -6.23 -16.18 -2.29
N ALA A 37 -6.71 -14.92 -2.35
CA ALA A 37 -7.64 -14.38 -1.37
C ALA A 37 -8.95 -15.17 -1.36
N VAL A 38 -9.52 -15.46 -2.54
CA VAL A 38 -10.74 -16.26 -2.70
C VAL A 38 -10.52 -17.70 -2.21
N GLN A 39 -9.38 -18.31 -2.57
CA GLN A 39 -9.03 -19.66 -2.13
C GLN A 39 -8.88 -19.74 -0.61
N ARG A 40 -8.13 -18.80 0.01
CA ARG A 40 -7.92 -18.80 1.48
C ARG A 40 -9.19 -18.47 2.26
N ALA A 41 -10.13 -17.71 1.66
CA ALA A 41 -11.46 -17.51 2.23
C ALA A 41 -12.32 -18.78 2.22
N GLY A 42 -11.93 -19.83 1.47
CA GLY A 42 -12.68 -21.07 1.34
C GLY A 42 -13.98 -20.92 0.54
N ILE A 43 -14.09 -19.89 -0.31
CA ILE A 43 -15.29 -19.63 -1.10
C ILE A 43 -15.10 -19.98 -2.57
N VAL A 44 -16.21 -20.26 -3.25
CA VAL A 44 -16.19 -20.51 -4.70
C VAL A 44 -16.09 -19.19 -5.45
N LYS A 45 -15.35 -19.14 -6.56
CA LYS A 45 -15.13 -17.93 -7.37
C LYS A 45 -16.45 -17.25 -7.79
N LYS A 46 -17.53 -18.01 -8.01
CA LYS A 46 -18.85 -17.52 -8.37
C LYS A 46 -19.54 -16.71 -7.25
N SER A 47 -19.11 -16.85 -6.00
CA SER A 47 -19.67 -16.08 -4.87
C SER A 47 -19.23 -14.63 -4.84
N VAL A 48 -18.19 -14.27 -5.61
CA VAL A 48 -17.66 -12.90 -5.64
C VAL A 48 -18.56 -12.03 -6.52
N ASN A 49 -19.18 -11.01 -5.92
CA ASN A 49 -20.04 -10.06 -6.64
C ASN A 49 -19.18 -9.02 -7.36
N GLU A 50 -18.19 -8.46 -6.67
CA GLU A 50 -17.40 -7.33 -7.17
C GLU A 50 -15.92 -7.46 -6.84
N VAL A 51 -15.05 -6.89 -7.69
CA VAL A 51 -13.61 -6.72 -7.47
C VAL A 51 -13.25 -5.25 -7.55
N ILE A 52 -12.67 -4.69 -6.49
CA ILE A 52 -12.23 -3.30 -6.42
C ILE A 52 -10.72 -3.27 -6.23
N MET A 53 -9.96 -2.88 -7.27
CA MET A 53 -8.49 -2.85 -7.19
C MET A 53 -7.95 -1.43 -7.39
N GLY A 54 -7.07 -1.04 -6.46
CA GLY A 54 -6.25 0.16 -6.61
C GLY A 54 -5.17 -0.02 -7.67
N MET A 55 -4.96 1.00 -8.50
CA MET A 55 -3.85 1.12 -9.43
C MET A 55 -3.63 2.59 -9.77
N VAL A 56 -2.40 3.07 -9.69
CA VAL A 56 -2.06 4.48 -9.91
C VAL A 56 -1.49 4.72 -11.30
N LEU A 57 -0.77 3.73 -11.84
CA LEU A 57 -0.02 3.82 -13.08
C LEU A 57 -0.62 2.92 -14.19
N PRO A 58 -1.87 3.21 -14.65
CA PRO A 58 -2.58 2.35 -15.59
C PRO A 58 -2.21 2.59 -17.07
N CYS A 59 -1.32 3.51 -17.38
CA CYS A 59 -0.97 3.80 -18.77
C CYS A 59 -0.45 2.55 -19.49
N GLY A 60 -1.03 2.23 -20.64
CA GLY A 60 -0.66 1.07 -21.45
C GLY A 60 -1.32 -0.26 -21.05
N TYR A 61 -2.03 -0.34 -19.92
CA TYR A 61 -2.73 -1.57 -19.50
C TYR A 61 -4.05 -1.85 -20.21
N GLY A 62 -4.58 -0.90 -20.99
CA GLY A 62 -5.89 -1.04 -21.65
C GLY A 62 -7.05 -0.79 -20.68
N GLN A 63 -8.21 -1.33 -21.05
CA GLN A 63 -9.46 -1.06 -20.30
C GLN A 63 -9.51 -1.81 -18.97
N ASN A 64 -9.91 -1.11 -17.91
CA ASN A 64 -10.24 -1.65 -16.59
C ASN A 64 -9.27 -2.73 -16.08
N PRO A 65 -8.08 -2.35 -15.60
CA PRO A 65 -7.10 -3.30 -15.08
C PRO A 65 -7.61 -4.24 -13.99
N ALA A 66 -8.56 -3.80 -13.13
CA ALA A 66 -9.21 -4.65 -12.14
C ALA A 66 -9.99 -5.80 -12.79
N LYS A 67 -10.71 -5.53 -13.89
CA LYS A 67 -11.42 -6.57 -14.65
C LYS A 67 -10.45 -7.57 -15.28
N GLN A 68 -9.34 -7.08 -15.82
CA GLN A 68 -8.31 -7.96 -16.37
C GLN A 68 -7.72 -8.88 -15.29
N ALA A 69 -7.44 -8.36 -14.10
CA ALA A 69 -6.93 -9.15 -12.97
C ALA A 69 -7.97 -10.18 -12.51
N ALA A 70 -9.24 -9.80 -12.39
CA ALA A 70 -10.32 -10.71 -12.00
C ALA A 70 -10.48 -11.87 -12.98
N VAL A 71 -10.47 -11.61 -14.28
CA VAL A 71 -10.57 -12.65 -15.32
C VAL A 71 -9.33 -13.54 -15.33
N LYS A 72 -8.11 -12.96 -15.21
CA LYS A 72 -6.85 -13.73 -15.09
C LYS A 72 -6.83 -14.61 -13.84
N ALA A 73 -7.51 -14.21 -12.75
CA ALA A 73 -7.73 -15.01 -11.54
C ALA A 73 -8.79 -16.11 -11.71
N GLY A 74 -9.45 -16.16 -12.88
CA GLY A 74 -10.49 -17.14 -13.18
C GLY A 74 -11.83 -16.86 -12.52
N LEU A 75 -12.15 -15.61 -12.16
CA LEU A 75 -13.48 -15.21 -11.76
C LEU A 75 -14.42 -15.20 -12.96
N PRO A 76 -15.76 -15.36 -12.74
CA PRO A 76 -16.75 -15.27 -13.82
C PRO A 76 -16.70 -13.94 -14.57
N TRP A 77 -17.10 -13.95 -15.83
CA TRP A 77 -17.20 -12.74 -16.65
C TRP A 77 -18.23 -11.74 -16.12
N GLU A 78 -19.22 -12.23 -15.39
CA GLU A 78 -20.30 -11.46 -14.78
C GLU A 78 -19.84 -10.66 -13.55
N THR A 79 -18.71 -11.04 -12.92
CA THR A 79 -18.18 -10.31 -11.75
C THR A 79 -17.90 -8.87 -12.12
N GLU A 80 -18.52 -7.94 -11.42
CA GLU A 80 -18.32 -6.50 -11.60
C GLU A 80 -16.94 -6.09 -11.12
N CYS A 81 -16.34 -5.07 -11.76
CA CYS A 81 -14.98 -4.66 -11.42
C CYS A 81 -14.78 -3.16 -11.59
N ILE A 82 -14.07 -2.56 -10.64
CA ILE A 82 -13.64 -1.16 -10.70
C ILE A 82 -12.16 -1.01 -10.38
N THR A 83 -11.46 -0.18 -11.16
CA THR A 83 -10.10 0.26 -10.86
C THR A 83 -10.15 1.62 -10.20
N VAL A 84 -9.52 1.77 -9.02
CA VAL A 84 -9.54 2.99 -8.21
C VAL A 84 -8.17 3.63 -8.20
N ASN A 85 -8.11 4.92 -8.46
CA ASN A 85 -6.92 5.74 -8.26
C ASN A 85 -7.19 6.79 -7.17
N LYS A 86 -6.52 6.66 -6.04
CA LYS A 86 -6.39 7.63 -4.96
C LYS A 86 -4.92 7.66 -4.52
N VAL A 87 -4.03 7.68 -5.50
CA VAL A 87 -2.57 7.62 -5.33
C VAL A 87 -2.19 6.50 -4.33
N CYS A 88 -1.27 6.73 -3.38
CA CYS A 88 -0.81 5.70 -2.43
C CYS A 88 -1.93 5.07 -1.58
N GLY A 89 -3.05 5.76 -1.41
CA GLY A 89 -4.23 5.29 -0.66
C GLY A 89 -5.20 4.42 -1.46
N SER A 90 -4.94 4.17 -2.76
CA SER A 90 -5.89 3.49 -3.68
C SER A 90 -6.39 2.16 -3.13
N ALA A 91 -5.50 1.28 -2.69
CA ALA A 91 -5.88 -0.05 -2.22
C ALA A 91 -6.64 -0.01 -0.88
N LEU A 92 -6.28 0.87 0.07
CA LEU A 92 -7.05 1.01 1.30
C LEU A 92 -8.43 1.64 1.00
N LYS A 93 -8.49 2.59 0.05
CA LYS A 93 -9.77 3.14 -0.42
C LYS A 93 -10.63 2.07 -1.11
N ALA A 94 -10.05 1.15 -1.85
CA ALA A 94 -10.76 0.01 -2.42
C ALA A 94 -11.42 -0.84 -1.32
N VAL A 95 -10.71 -1.14 -0.23
CA VAL A 95 -11.27 -1.84 0.93
C VAL A 95 -12.36 -1.02 1.62
N MET A 96 -12.19 0.30 1.73
CA MET A 96 -13.22 1.20 2.27
C MET A 96 -14.51 1.18 1.43
N LEU A 97 -14.38 1.15 0.10
CA LEU A 97 -15.53 1.06 -0.83
C LEU A 97 -16.20 -0.32 -0.73
N ALA A 98 -15.41 -1.40 -0.67
CA ALA A 98 -15.94 -2.74 -0.47
C ALA A 98 -16.76 -2.86 0.85
N ALA A 99 -16.24 -2.28 1.93
CA ALA A 99 -16.98 -2.24 3.20
C ALA A 99 -18.29 -1.44 3.07
N GLN A 100 -18.30 -0.34 2.33
CA GLN A 100 -19.50 0.47 2.07
C GLN A 100 -20.52 -0.32 1.23
N ALA A 101 -20.10 -0.96 0.14
CA ALA A 101 -20.99 -1.79 -0.70
C ALA A 101 -21.63 -2.93 0.11
N VAL A 102 -20.86 -3.58 0.99
CA VAL A 102 -21.38 -4.61 1.90
C VAL A 102 -22.36 -4.03 2.91
N GLN A 103 -22.05 -2.86 3.51
CA GLN A 103 -22.90 -2.20 4.52
C GLN A 103 -24.22 -1.70 3.97
N THR A 104 -24.25 -1.23 2.70
CA THR A 104 -25.47 -0.77 1.99
C THR A 104 -26.29 -1.93 1.44
N GLY A 105 -25.67 -3.09 1.26
CA GLY A 105 -26.31 -4.27 0.69
C GLY A 105 -26.22 -4.37 -0.83
N ASP A 106 -25.40 -3.53 -1.47
CA ASP A 106 -25.15 -3.57 -2.92
C ASP A 106 -24.36 -4.82 -3.32
N ALA A 107 -23.51 -5.33 -2.42
CA ALA A 107 -22.76 -6.57 -2.60
C ALA A 107 -22.70 -7.37 -1.28
N ASP A 108 -22.61 -8.71 -1.41
CA ASP A 108 -22.41 -9.60 -0.26
C ASP A 108 -20.96 -9.98 -0.07
N VAL A 109 -20.22 -10.16 -1.16
CA VAL A 109 -18.81 -10.60 -1.19
C VAL A 109 -18.03 -9.76 -2.19
N VAL A 110 -17.04 -9.03 -1.70
CA VAL A 110 -16.17 -8.16 -2.51
C VAL A 110 -14.71 -8.54 -2.30
N VAL A 111 -13.97 -8.72 -3.37
CA VAL A 111 -12.50 -8.77 -3.30
C VAL A 111 -11.97 -7.36 -3.50
N ALA A 112 -11.23 -6.84 -2.52
CA ALA A 112 -10.70 -5.49 -2.56
C ALA A 112 -9.19 -5.47 -2.28
N GLY A 113 -8.47 -4.61 -2.99
CA GLY A 113 -7.03 -4.52 -2.81
C GLY A 113 -6.38 -3.54 -3.77
N GLY A 114 -5.17 -3.86 -4.21
CA GLY A 114 -4.47 -3.08 -5.21
C GLY A 114 -3.29 -3.84 -5.80
N MET A 115 -2.84 -3.35 -6.93
CA MET A 115 -1.74 -3.88 -7.72
C MET A 115 -0.97 -2.74 -8.35
N GLU A 116 0.35 -2.87 -8.40
CA GLU A 116 1.20 -1.90 -9.08
C GLU A 116 2.45 -2.58 -9.60
N ASN A 117 2.88 -2.21 -10.79
CA ASN A 117 4.22 -2.48 -11.27
C ASN A 117 4.83 -1.16 -11.73
N MET A 118 5.61 -0.55 -10.84
CA MET A 118 6.25 0.74 -11.10
C MET A 118 7.39 0.60 -12.11
N SER A 119 8.02 -0.59 -12.16
CA SER A 119 9.08 -0.91 -13.13
C SER A 119 8.59 -0.93 -14.58
N MET A 120 7.29 -1.21 -14.81
CA MET A 120 6.67 -1.25 -16.14
C MET A 120 5.97 0.05 -16.53
N ALA A 121 5.99 1.08 -15.68
CA ALA A 121 5.38 2.36 -16.00
C ALA A 121 6.02 2.93 -17.28
N PRO A 122 5.25 3.20 -18.34
CA PRO A 122 5.82 3.64 -19.61
C PRO A 122 6.19 5.12 -19.58
N TYR A 123 7.00 5.51 -20.56
CA TYR A 123 7.14 6.91 -20.93
C TYR A 123 6.10 7.27 -21.98
N TYR A 124 5.63 8.51 -22.01
CA TYR A 124 4.64 8.98 -22.98
C TYR A 124 4.98 10.36 -23.59
N LEU A 125 4.34 10.66 -24.70
CA LEU A 125 4.49 11.91 -25.43
C LEU A 125 3.18 12.71 -25.33
N GLU A 126 3.14 13.75 -24.52
CA GLU A 126 1.92 14.55 -24.25
C GLU A 126 1.28 15.13 -25.51
N LYS A 127 2.12 15.66 -26.42
CA LYS A 127 1.65 16.37 -27.61
C LYS A 127 1.56 15.49 -28.85
N ALA A 128 1.81 14.17 -28.75
CA ALA A 128 1.85 13.28 -29.90
C ALA A 128 0.53 13.27 -30.69
N ARG A 129 -0.64 13.37 -30.03
CA ARG A 129 -1.95 13.39 -30.70
C ARG A 129 -2.15 14.62 -31.59
N PHE A 130 -1.61 15.77 -31.18
CA PHE A 130 -1.72 17.03 -31.93
C PHE A 130 -0.50 17.31 -32.80
N GLY A 131 0.58 16.53 -32.62
CA GLY A 131 1.85 16.59 -33.34
C GLY A 131 2.89 17.53 -32.74
N TYR A 132 4.15 17.13 -32.93
CA TYR A 132 5.35 17.96 -32.65
C TYR A 132 5.73 18.65 -33.95
N ARG A 133 5.25 19.88 -34.10
CA ARG A 133 5.30 20.57 -35.38
C ARG A 133 6.70 21.05 -35.76
N MET A 134 7.50 21.49 -34.79
CA MET A 134 8.88 21.98 -34.98
C MET A 134 9.65 21.97 -33.66
N GLY A 135 10.95 21.66 -33.71
CA GLY A 135 11.84 21.62 -32.55
C GLY A 135 11.75 20.30 -31.74
N PRO A 136 12.57 20.20 -30.69
CA PRO A 136 12.59 19.02 -29.82
C PRO A 136 11.31 18.87 -28.99
N GLY A 137 10.99 17.63 -28.60
CA GLY A 137 9.93 17.31 -27.65
C GLY A 137 10.47 16.48 -26.49
N MET A 138 9.87 16.61 -25.32
CA MET A 138 10.18 15.79 -24.14
C MET A 138 9.29 14.53 -24.14
N ILE A 139 9.84 13.44 -23.63
CA ILE A 139 9.08 12.27 -23.17
C ILE A 139 8.90 12.38 -21.66
N GLN A 140 7.68 12.11 -21.18
CA GLN A 140 7.36 12.13 -19.74
C GLN A 140 7.44 10.73 -19.18
N ASP A 141 8.04 10.60 -18.01
CA ASP A 141 8.03 9.38 -17.22
C ASP A 141 6.69 9.29 -16.47
N HIS A 142 5.84 8.33 -16.83
CA HIS A 142 4.53 8.13 -16.21
C HIS A 142 4.64 7.89 -14.69
N MET A 143 5.65 7.14 -14.24
CA MET A 143 5.84 6.86 -12.82
C MET A 143 6.13 8.15 -12.03
N VAL A 144 7.02 8.98 -12.55
CA VAL A 144 7.40 10.23 -11.88
C VAL A 144 6.27 11.25 -11.96
N HIS A 145 5.77 11.53 -13.18
CA HIS A 145 4.80 12.59 -13.41
C HIS A 145 3.46 12.34 -12.73
N ASP A 146 2.91 11.14 -12.84
CA ASP A 146 1.56 10.84 -12.34
C ASP A 146 1.56 10.20 -10.95
N GLY A 147 2.69 9.66 -10.50
CA GLY A 147 2.81 8.99 -9.21
C GLY A 147 3.59 9.73 -8.12
N LEU A 148 4.63 10.49 -8.49
CA LEU A 148 5.63 11.01 -7.55
C LEU A 148 5.83 12.53 -7.61
N TRP A 149 5.06 13.25 -8.44
CA TRP A 149 5.17 14.69 -8.64
C TRP A 149 3.95 15.44 -8.08
N ASP A 150 4.18 16.49 -7.32
CA ASP A 150 3.13 17.46 -6.97
C ASP A 150 2.97 18.42 -8.13
N ILE A 151 1.93 18.22 -8.93
CA ILE A 151 1.68 18.99 -10.16
C ILE A 151 1.23 20.44 -9.85
N VAL A 152 0.74 20.72 -8.65
CA VAL A 152 0.26 22.05 -8.26
C VAL A 152 1.42 22.93 -7.79
N ASN A 153 2.34 22.34 -7.02
CA ASN A 153 3.50 23.03 -6.48
C ASN A 153 4.77 22.81 -7.33
N ASP A 154 4.69 21.99 -8.37
CA ASP A 154 5.74 21.68 -9.35
C ASP A 154 7.04 21.14 -8.72
N PHE A 155 6.91 20.07 -7.91
CA PHE A 155 8.07 19.41 -7.33
C PHE A 155 7.83 17.91 -7.04
N HIS A 156 8.94 17.16 -6.94
CA HIS A 156 8.93 15.74 -6.54
C HIS A 156 8.56 15.56 -5.07
N MET A 157 7.88 14.44 -4.73
CA MET A 157 7.48 14.11 -3.34
C MET A 157 8.63 14.16 -2.32
N GLY A 158 9.87 13.96 -2.75
CA GLY A 158 11.04 14.15 -1.90
C GLY A 158 11.18 15.59 -1.37
N ILE A 159 10.81 16.61 -2.16
CA ILE A 159 10.79 18.00 -1.68
C ILE A 159 9.68 18.20 -0.63
N SER A 160 8.54 17.52 -0.77
CA SER A 160 7.52 17.50 0.29
C SER A 160 8.10 16.94 1.61
N ASN A 161 8.99 15.92 1.55
CA ASN A 161 9.68 15.42 2.74
C ASN A 161 10.60 16.48 3.37
N GLU A 162 11.35 17.23 2.56
CA GLU A 162 12.19 18.34 3.05
C GLU A 162 11.34 19.39 3.76
N LEU A 163 10.24 19.84 3.12
CA LEU A 163 9.31 20.82 3.68
C LEU A 163 8.63 20.35 4.97
N CYS A 164 8.21 19.08 5.01
CA CYS A 164 7.65 18.50 6.22
C CYS A 164 8.69 18.39 7.34
N SER A 165 9.92 18.00 7.00
CA SER A 165 11.02 17.86 7.95
C SER A 165 11.39 19.21 8.57
N GLU A 166 11.47 20.28 7.76
CA GLU A 166 11.68 21.64 8.23
C GLU A 166 10.54 22.09 9.19
N LYS A 167 9.29 21.93 8.74
CA LYS A 167 8.11 22.36 9.51
C LYS A 167 7.98 21.68 10.88
N TYR A 168 8.34 20.39 10.96
CA TYR A 168 8.22 19.57 12.18
C TYR A 168 9.55 19.35 12.91
N ASN A 169 10.60 20.08 12.51
CA ASN A 169 11.96 19.97 13.09
C ASN A 169 12.47 18.52 13.13
N ILE A 170 12.34 17.80 12.03
CA ILE A 170 12.83 16.43 11.89
C ILE A 170 14.22 16.48 11.25
N SER A 171 15.22 16.12 12.01
CA SER A 171 16.61 16.12 11.56
C SER A 171 16.91 14.95 10.61
N ARG A 172 18.05 15.05 9.93
CA ARG A 172 18.60 13.93 9.16
C ARG A 172 18.85 12.71 10.04
N GLU A 173 19.37 12.92 11.24
CA GLU A 173 19.62 11.86 12.21
C GLU A 173 18.34 11.13 12.61
N ASP A 174 17.25 11.87 12.87
CA ASP A 174 15.95 11.27 13.18
C ASP A 174 15.48 10.34 12.06
N GLN A 175 15.61 10.77 10.81
CA GLN A 175 15.19 9.99 9.64
C GLN A 175 16.03 8.73 9.45
N ASP A 176 17.34 8.86 9.56
CA ASP A 176 18.25 7.72 9.37
C ASP A 176 18.13 6.70 10.50
N ARG A 177 17.94 7.12 11.77
CA ARG A 177 17.67 6.21 12.89
C ARG A 177 16.34 5.47 12.71
N TYR A 178 15.29 6.17 12.28
CA TYR A 178 14.01 5.54 11.99
C TYR A 178 14.14 4.54 10.84
N ALA A 179 14.82 4.90 9.75
CA ALA A 179 15.05 4.01 8.62
C ALA A 179 15.83 2.74 9.04
N ALA A 180 16.92 2.91 9.80
CA ALA A 180 17.70 1.78 10.30
C ALA A 180 16.86 0.82 11.13
N GLU A 181 15.97 1.33 11.98
CA GLU A 181 15.02 0.52 12.75
C GLU A 181 14.01 -0.20 11.85
N SER A 182 13.46 0.47 10.81
CA SER A 182 12.55 -0.15 9.84
C SER A 182 13.22 -1.31 9.11
N TYR A 183 14.47 -1.14 8.64
CA TYR A 183 15.25 -2.22 8.03
C TYR A 183 15.51 -3.36 9.02
N HIS A 184 15.92 -3.04 10.24
CA HIS A 184 16.16 -4.03 11.28
C HIS A 184 14.92 -4.89 11.55
N ARG A 185 13.75 -4.26 11.74
CA ARG A 185 12.48 -4.94 11.96
C ARG A 185 12.06 -5.81 10.77
N ALA A 186 12.25 -5.32 9.54
CA ALA A 186 11.94 -6.08 8.35
C ALA A 186 12.83 -7.35 8.24
N MET A 187 14.12 -7.24 8.50
CA MET A 187 15.04 -8.37 8.50
C MET A 187 14.70 -9.38 9.60
N GLN A 188 14.36 -8.91 10.80
CA GLN A 188 13.90 -9.78 11.88
C GLN A 188 12.58 -10.49 11.52
N ALA A 189 11.63 -9.77 10.94
CA ALA A 189 10.34 -10.34 10.51
C ALA A 189 10.54 -11.44 9.45
N ILE A 190 11.42 -11.22 8.48
CA ILE A 190 11.79 -12.22 7.47
C ILE A 190 12.43 -13.44 8.12
N SER A 191 13.48 -13.25 8.94
CA SER A 191 14.23 -14.35 9.55
C SER A 191 13.39 -15.18 10.53
N SER A 192 12.41 -14.56 11.18
CA SER A 192 11.46 -15.23 12.10
C SER A 192 10.19 -15.73 11.42
N GLY A 193 10.07 -15.63 10.08
CA GLY A 193 8.94 -16.13 9.32
C GLY A 193 7.63 -15.37 9.53
N ARG A 194 7.68 -14.11 9.98
CA ARG A 194 6.47 -13.30 10.25
C ARG A 194 5.60 -13.10 9.02
N PHE A 195 6.18 -13.05 7.82
CA PHE A 195 5.45 -12.79 6.57
C PHE A 195 4.95 -14.06 5.86
N VAL A 196 5.28 -15.27 6.33
CA VAL A 196 4.95 -16.53 5.63
C VAL A 196 3.45 -16.70 5.40
N ASP A 197 2.62 -16.34 6.39
CA ASP A 197 1.16 -16.52 6.29
C ASP A 197 0.48 -15.48 5.39
N GLU A 198 1.09 -14.32 5.19
CA GLU A 198 0.51 -13.25 4.36
C GLU A 198 0.98 -13.31 2.90
N ILE A 199 2.17 -13.84 2.64
CA ILE A 199 2.76 -13.89 1.30
C ILE A 199 2.15 -15.04 0.47
N VAL A 200 1.86 -14.71 -0.78
CA VAL A 200 1.51 -15.65 -1.84
C VAL A 200 2.67 -15.73 -2.83
N PRO A 201 3.23 -16.92 -3.09
CA PRO A 201 4.29 -17.09 -4.08
C PRO A 201 3.91 -16.56 -5.47
N VAL A 202 4.85 -15.92 -6.14
CA VAL A 202 4.70 -15.48 -7.53
C VAL A 202 5.61 -16.33 -8.43
N GLU A 203 5.05 -16.97 -9.44
CA GLU A 203 5.84 -17.68 -10.44
C GLU A 203 6.49 -16.67 -11.38
N LEU A 204 7.83 -16.66 -11.42
CA LEU A 204 8.61 -15.81 -12.31
C LEU A 204 8.62 -16.37 -13.74
N PRO A 205 8.75 -15.49 -14.76
CA PRO A 205 8.94 -15.93 -16.13
C PRO A 205 10.13 -16.90 -16.24
N PRO A 206 9.99 -18.00 -17.00
CA PRO A 206 11.03 -19.01 -17.10
C PRO A 206 12.36 -18.43 -17.58
N GLN A 207 13.44 -18.70 -16.82
CA GLN A 207 14.80 -18.40 -17.23
C GLN A 207 15.47 -19.73 -17.62
N LYS A 208 16.01 -19.78 -18.83
CA LYS A 208 16.63 -21.00 -19.39
C LYS A 208 15.73 -22.26 -19.24
N GLY A 209 14.42 -22.08 -19.42
CA GLY A 209 13.42 -23.17 -19.36
C GLY A 209 13.05 -23.64 -17.94
N ARG A 210 13.48 -22.94 -16.88
CA ARG A 210 13.12 -23.26 -15.48
C ARG A 210 12.28 -22.14 -14.87
N SER A 211 11.10 -22.49 -14.36
CA SER A 211 10.30 -21.58 -13.51
C SER A 211 10.91 -21.52 -12.11
N THR A 212 10.87 -20.33 -11.52
CA THR A 212 11.30 -20.07 -10.15
C THR A 212 10.17 -19.38 -9.41
N LEU A 213 9.95 -19.77 -8.16
CA LEU A 213 8.99 -19.06 -7.29
C LEU A 213 9.68 -17.93 -6.54
N PHE A 214 9.08 -16.77 -6.59
CA PHE A 214 9.47 -15.60 -5.80
C PHE A 214 8.65 -15.61 -4.50
N LEU A 215 9.33 -15.76 -3.35
CA LEU A 215 8.73 -16.15 -2.08
C LEU A 215 8.91 -15.12 -0.97
N GLN A 216 9.81 -14.15 -1.15
CA GLN A 216 10.24 -13.22 -0.11
C GLN A 216 10.41 -11.82 -0.68
N ASP A 217 10.15 -10.81 0.15
CA ASP A 217 10.39 -9.40 -0.18
C ASP A 217 11.88 -9.19 -0.55
N GLU A 218 12.12 -8.50 -1.66
CA GLU A 218 13.44 -8.37 -2.28
C GLU A 218 14.25 -7.18 -1.73
N CYS A 219 13.56 -6.15 -1.23
CA CYS A 219 14.20 -4.90 -0.84
C CYS A 219 14.90 -4.90 0.53
N PRO A 220 14.40 -5.64 1.56
CA PRO A 220 15.01 -5.60 2.88
C PRO A 220 16.46 -6.09 2.86
N GLN A 221 17.33 -5.32 3.52
CA GLN A 221 18.75 -5.62 3.63
C GLN A 221 19.29 -5.17 4.99
N GLU A 222 20.39 -5.76 5.43
CA GLU A 222 21.06 -5.29 6.62
C GLU A 222 21.58 -3.87 6.41
N THR A 223 21.08 -2.94 7.21
CA THR A 223 21.38 -1.51 7.09
C THR A 223 21.54 -0.92 8.48
N THR A 224 22.58 -0.11 8.68
CA THR A 224 22.83 0.57 9.96
C THR A 224 22.72 2.07 9.81
N TYR A 225 22.52 2.76 10.94
CA TYR A 225 22.54 4.23 10.99
C TYR A 225 23.84 4.80 10.36
N GLU A 226 25.00 4.21 10.67
CA GLU A 226 26.30 4.67 10.17
C GLU A 226 26.44 4.55 8.65
N THR A 227 25.74 3.56 8.06
CA THR A 227 25.67 3.41 6.60
C THR A 227 24.76 4.47 5.99
N LEU A 228 23.58 4.70 6.56
CA LEU A 228 22.63 5.70 6.07
C LEU A 228 23.17 7.12 6.23
N ALA A 229 23.84 7.44 7.34
CA ALA A 229 24.39 8.76 7.63
C ALA A 229 25.44 9.23 6.58
N LYS A 230 26.07 8.30 5.85
CA LYS A 230 27.03 8.60 4.77
C LYS A 230 26.37 8.93 3.43
N MET A 231 25.06 8.66 3.28
CA MET A 231 24.35 8.92 2.03
C MET A 231 24.14 10.42 1.82
N LYS A 232 24.20 10.86 0.57
CA LYS A 232 23.91 12.24 0.20
C LYS A 232 22.40 12.46 0.10
N GLY A 233 21.95 13.69 0.34
CA GLY A 233 20.59 14.11 0.03
C GLY A 233 20.23 13.79 -1.42
N ALA A 234 19.06 13.22 -1.64
CA ALA A 234 18.63 12.74 -2.95
C ALA A 234 17.73 13.74 -3.70
N PHE A 235 17.08 14.65 -2.99
CA PHE A 235 16.02 15.50 -3.54
C PHE A 235 16.39 16.97 -3.62
N GLN A 236 17.30 17.42 -2.78
CA GLN A 236 17.91 18.75 -2.85
C GLN A 236 19.35 18.72 -2.31
N GLN A 237 20.11 19.74 -2.65
CA GLN A 237 21.47 19.89 -2.10
C GLN A 237 21.38 20.04 -0.57
N ASP A 238 22.23 19.32 0.15
CA ASP A 238 22.27 19.29 1.61
C ASP A 238 20.93 18.92 2.28
N GLY A 239 20.04 18.24 1.54
CA GLY A 239 18.75 17.77 2.03
C GLY A 239 18.86 16.63 3.04
N VAL A 240 17.79 16.44 3.81
CA VAL A 240 17.68 15.40 4.85
C VAL A 240 17.11 14.08 4.32
N GLY A 241 16.36 14.13 3.19
CA GLY A 241 15.84 12.96 2.49
C GLY A 241 16.89 12.29 1.63
N THR A 242 17.10 10.99 1.79
CA THR A 242 18.07 10.18 1.02
C THR A 242 17.38 8.98 0.39
N ALA A 243 18.06 8.30 -0.52
CA ALA A 243 17.56 7.03 -1.06
C ALA A 243 17.42 5.94 0.02
N GLY A 244 18.14 6.03 1.13
CA GLY A 244 18.09 5.04 2.21
C GLY A 244 17.02 5.31 3.28
N ASN A 245 16.50 6.54 3.38
CA ASN A 245 15.44 6.91 4.33
C ASN A 245 14.12 7.30 3.65
N ALA A 246 14.03 7.14 2.33
CA ALA A 246 12.80 7.20 1.53
C ALA A 246 12.26 5.78 1.29
N SER A 247 10.96 5.66 1.02
CA SER A 247 10.37 4.39 0.61
C SER A 247 10.95 3.91 -0.72
N ILE A 248 11.12 2.60 -0.86
CA ILE A 248 11.68 2.00 -2.07
C ILE A 248 10.60 1.87 -3.15
N ILE A 249 10.89 2.35 -4.36
CA ILE A 249 10.07 2.12 -5.55
C ILE A 249 9.97 0.61 -5.79
N SER A 250 8.77 0.07 -5.95
CA SER A 250 8.56 -1.38 -5.89
C SER A 250 7.38 -1.85 -6.73
N ASP A 251 7.35 -3.16 -6.95
CA ASP A 251 6.30 -3.88 -7.67
C ASP A 251 5.60 -4.83 -6.70
N GLY A 252 4.27 -4.97 -6.78
CA GLY A 252 3.55 -5.90 -5.93
C GLY A 252 2.03 -5.73 -5.95
N ALA A 253 1.34 -6.62 -5.24
CA ALA A 253 -0.12 -6.59 -5.11
C ALA A 253 -0.55 -7.12 -3.73
N ALA A 254 -1.72 -6.70 -3.28
CA ALA A 254 -2.36 -7.20 -2.07
C ALA A 254 -3.88 -7.21 -2.23
N ALA A 255 -4.56 -8.17 -1.59
CA ALA A 255 -6.01 -8.27 -1.63
C ALA A 255 -6.58 -8.82 -0.31
N VAL A 256 -7.79 -8.40 0.01
CA VAL A 256 -8.62 -8.94 1.07
C VAL A 256 -9.98 -9.37 0.51
N VAL A 257 -10.64 -10.34 1.15
CA VAL A 257 -12.04 -10.64 0.90
C VAL A 257 -12.87 -9.98 2.00
N VAL A 258 -13.75 -9.08 1.59
CA VAL A 258 -14.71 -8.38 2.45
C VAL A 258 -16.11 -8.93 2.20
N MET A 259 -16.84 -9.26 3.25
CA MET A 259 -18.23 -9.69 3.14
C MET A 259 -19.06 -9.27 4.33
N SER A 260 -20.40 -9.44 4.26
CA SER A 260 -21.22 -9.25 5.43
C SER A 260 -20.98 -10.35 6.47
N ARG A 261 -21.13 -10.03 7.75
CA ARG A 261 -20.99 -11.02 8.83
C ARG A 261 -21.95 -12.20 8.62
N GLU A 262 -23.16 -11.92 8.15
CA GLU A 262 -24.19 -12.90 7.85
C GLU A 262 -23.74 -13.85 6.75
N LYS A 263 -23.13 -13.30 5.68
CA LYS A 263 -22.62 -14.09 4.55
C LYS A 263 -21.40 -14.90 4.97
N ALA A 264 -20.54 -14.37 5.82
CA ALA A 264 -19.41 -15.10 6.38
C ALA A 264 -19.89 -16.33 7.18
N ALA A 265 -20.93 -16.16 8.00
CA ALA A 265 -21.53 -17.26 8.75
C ALA A 265 -22.20 -18.30 7.84
N GLU A 266 -22.95 -17.86 6.82
CA GLU A 266 -23.59 -18.73 5.81
C GLU A 266 -22.56 -19.62 5.08
N LEU A 267 -21.41 -19.02 4.70
CA LEU A 267 -20.36 -19.71 3.97
C LEU A 267 -19.35 -20.44 4.86
N GLY A 268 -19.48 -20.34 6.20
CA GLY A 268 -18.56 -20.96 7.15
C GLY A 268 -17.16 -20.34 7.16
N CYS A 269 -17.02 -19.07 6.75
CA CYS A 269 -15.74 -18.40 6.68
C CYS A 269 -15.25 -17.96 8.07
N THR A 270 -13.94 -18.10 8.31
CA THR A 270 -13.29 -17.54 9.50
C THR A 270 -13.17 -16.02 9.36
N ILE A 271 -13.72 -15.29 10.31
CA ILE A 271 -13.60 -13.82 10.36
C ILE A 271 -12.24 -13.46 10.96
N LEU A 272 -11.40 -12.77 10.18
CA LEU A 272 -10.11 -12.26 10.63
C LEU A 272 -10.26 -10.97 11.43
N ALA A 273 -11.12 -10.06 10.95
CA ALA A 273 -11.45 -8.81 11.63
C ALA A 273 -12.76 -8.22 11.12
N VAL A 274 -13.33 -7.34 11.94
CA VAL A 274 -14.44 -6.44 11.59
C VAL A 274 -13.86 -5.13 11.11
N ILE A 275 -14.36 -4.58 10.00
CA ILE A 275 -14.01 -3.25 9.55
C ILE A 275 -14.79 -2.23 10.38
N GLY A 276 -14.04 -1.42 11.13
CA GLY A 276 -14.55 -0.33 11.94
C GLY A 276 -14.66 1.00 11.19
N ALA A 277 -14.41 2.10 11.89
CA ALA A 277 -14.47 3.44 11.32
C ALA A 277 -13.41 3.63 10.24
N GLN A 278 -13.79 4.45 9.26
CA GLN A 278 -12.96 4.86 8.13
C GLN A 278 -12.95 6.38 8.06
N ALA A 279 -11.80 6.98 7.73
CA ALA A 279 -11.68 8.42 7.56
C ALA A 279 -10.76 8.76 6.39
N SER A 280 -11.04 9.92 5.77
CA SER A 280 -10.11 10.63 4.90
C SER A 280 -9.98 12.06 5.39
N PHE A 281 -8.82 12.67 5.15
CA PHE A 281 -8.58 14.06 5.50
C PHE A 281 -7.70 14.71 4.43
N GLY A 282 -8.03 15.94 4.03
CA GLY A 282 -7.28 16.73 3.06
C GLY A 282 -6.54 17.88 3.74
N ILE A 283 -5.32 18.15 3.28
CA ILE A 283 -4.47 19.26 3.73
C ILE A 283 -3.80 19.96 2.53
N ASP A 284 -3.02 20.99 2.76
CA ASP A 284 -2.16 21.58 1.73
C ASP A 284 -1.23 20.53 1.12
N MET A 285 -1.24 20.41 -0.22
CA MET A 285 -0.53 19.36 -0.96
C MET A 285 0.96 19.33 -0.67
N LYS A 286 1.61 20.47 -0.46
CA LYS A 286 3.04 20.54 -0.18
C LYS A 286 3.46 19.84 1.13
N TYR A 287 2.51 19.65 2.06
CA TYR A 287 2.74 18.96 3.33
C TYR A 287 2.05 17.57 3.39
N VAL A 288 1.66 17.03 2.24
CA VAL A 288 0.87 15.80 2.12
C VAL A 288 1.38 14.65 2.98
N LEU A 289 2.69 14.53 3.13
CA LEU A 289 3.31 13.37 3.80
C LEU A 289 2.94 13.28 5.29
N VAL A 290 2.48 14.36 5.91
CA VAL A 290 2.06 14.39 7.31
C VAL A 290 0.53 14.39 7.50
N ALA A 291 -0.24 14.26 6.43
CA ALA A 291 -1.72 14.22 6.49
C ALA A 291 -2.31 13.16 7.45
N PRO A 292 -1.65 12.02 7.76
CA PRO A 292 -2.11 11.09 8.78
C PRO A 292 -2.29 11.70 10.17
N ILE A 293 -1.61 12.81 10.51
CA ILE A 293 -1.77 13.55 11.77
C ILE A 293 -3.24 13.95 12.00
N TRP A 294 -4.00 14.20 10.94
CA TRP A 294 -5.42 14.56 11.01
C TRP A 294 -6.36 13.40 10.70
N ALA A 295 -5.98 12.51 9.77
CA ALA A 295 -6.83 11.39 9.39
C ALA A 295 -6.97 10.34 10.52
N ILE A 296 -5.89 10.06 11.25
CA ILE A 296 -5.89 9.10 12.36
C ILE A 296 -6.81 9.56 13.49
N PRO A 297 -6.68 10.78 14.07
CA PRO A 297 -7.59 11.24 15.12
C PRO A 297 -9.05 11.29 14.67
N LYS A 298 -9.31 11.73 13.43
CA LYS A 298 -10.66 11.71 12.84
C LYS A 298 -11.25 10.29 12.78
N CYS A 299 -10.42 9.30 12.42
CA CYS A 299 -10.83 7.90 12.37
C CYS A 299 -11.13 7.36 13.77
N LEU A 300 -10.26 7.63 14.74
CA LEU A 300 -10.44 7.24 16.14
C LEU A 300 -11.69 7.88 16.76
N GLN A 301 -11.93 9.16 16.49
CA GLN A 301 -13.14 9.86 16.93
C GLN A 301 -14.40 9.20 16.36
N LYS A 302 -14.42 8.85 15.08
CA LYS A 302 -15.53 8.12 14.45
C LYS A 302 -15.74 6.74 15.04
N GLN A 303 -14.66 6.07 15.46
CA GLN A 303 -14.73 4.76 16.13
C GLN A 303 -15.18 4.87 17.58
N GLY A 304 -15.07 6.05 18.21
CA GLY A 304 -15.36 6.27 19.61
C GLY A 304 -14.29 5.71 20.56
N ILE A 305 -13.03 5.65 20.10
CA ILE A 305 -11.90 5.15 20.89
C ILE A 305 -10.76 6.17 20.95
N ARG A 306 -9.88 6.03 21.96
CA ARG A 306 -8.66 6.81 22.10
C ARG A 306 -7.46 6.09 21.46
N LYS A 307 -6.37 6.84 21.19
CA LYS A 307 -5.12 6.33 20.61
C LYS A 307 -4.49 5.20 21.44
N ASP A 308 -4.60 5.26 22.76
CA ASP A 308 -4.05 4.25 23.68
C ASP A 308 -4.82 2.91 23.66
N GLN A 309 -6.03 2.89 23.11
CA GLN A 309 -6.86 1.69 22.92
C GLN A 309 -6.59 0.97 21.60
N VAL A 310 -5.72 1.51 20.76
CA VAL A 310 -5.23 0.82 19.55
C VAL A 310 -3.97 0.04 19.91
N ASP A 311 -4.00 -1.26 19.70
CA ASP A 311 -2.90 -2.16 20.03
C ASP A 311 -1.74 -2.04 19.04
N LEU A 312 -2.05 -1.97 17.73
CA LEU A 312 -1.06 -1.91 16.65
C LEU A 312 -1.48 -0.89 15.58
N TYR A 313 -0.48 -0.21 15.05
CA TYR A 313 -0.61 0.70 13.92
C TYR A 313 0.25 0.22 12.76
N GLU A 314 -0.27 0.28 11.55
CA GLU A 314 0.49 0.23 10.31
C GLU A 314 0.31 1.57 9.58
N ILE A 315 1.33 2.40 9.62
CA ILE A 315 1.39 3.72 8.99
C ILE A 315 2.39 3.64 7.86
N ASN A 316 1.95 3.86 6.63
CA ASN A 316 2.84 3.77 5.47
C ASN A 316 4.01 4.74 5.58
N GLU A 317 5.21 4.23 5.43
CA GLU A 317 6.47 4.98 5.48
C GLU A 317 6.79 5.52 4.07
N ALA A 318 6.05 6.53 3.59
CA ALA A 318 6.42 7.17 2.33
C ALA A 318 7.84 7.74 2.40
N PHE A 319 8.16 8.34 3.56
CA PHE A 319 9.50 8.77 3.98
C PHE A 319 9.63 8.59 5.50
N SER A 320 10.83 8.32 5.96
CA SER A 320 11.10 8.23 7.42
C SER A 320 10.74 9.52 8.14
N GLY A 321 11.07 10.69 7.55
CA GLY A 321 10.79 11.99 8.14
C GLY A 321 9.31 12.22 8.40
N SER A 322 8.46 11.86 7.43
CA SER A 322 7.02 12.00 7.58
C SER A 322 6.46 11.09 8.68
N THR A 323 6.96 9.86 8.77
CA THR A 323 6.49 8.93 9.81
C THR A 323 6.95 9.38 11.19
N VAL A 324 8.19 9.86 11.34
CA VAL A 324 8.69 10.45 12.60
C VAL A 324 7.82 11.63 13.03
N ALA A 325 7.44 12.52 12.08
CA ALA A 325 6.55 13.64 12.37
C ALA A 325 5.18 13.16 12.88
N VAL A 326 4.58 12.16 12.23
CA VAL A 326 3.29 11.58 12.67
C VAL A 326 3.41 10.96 14.05
N LEU A 327 4.47 10.22 14.34
CA LEU A 327 4.70 9.60 15.65
C LEU A 327 4.81 10.67 16.75
N ARG A 328 5.58 11.74 16.53
CA ARG A 328 5.79 12.81 17.50
C ARG A 328 4.52 13.63 17.75
N GLU A 329 3.85 14.07 16.69
CA GLU A 329 2.64 14.90 16.79
C GLU A 329 1.46 14.16 17.44
N LEU A 330 1.34 12.87 17.18
CA LEU A 330 0.29 12.04 17.79
C LEU A 330 0.75 11.36 19.07
N GLU A 331 2.01 11.53 19.48
CA GLU A 331 2.63 10.86 20.65
C GLU A 331 2.35 9.34 20.62
N LEU A 332 2.61 8.71 19.46
CA LEU A 332 2.46 7.26 19.31
C LEU A 332 3.72 6.54 19.77
N ASP A 333 3.52 5.46 20.52
CA ASP A 333 4.62 4.58 20.92
C ASP A 333 5.11 3.79 19.68
N HIS A 334 6.37 4.03 19.26
CA HIS A 334 6.98 3.35 18.12
C HIS A 334 7.00 1.82 18.28
N ALA A 335 6.96 1.30 19.52
CA ALA A 335 6.87 -0.15 19.77
C ALA A 335 5.54 -0.77 19.27
N ARG A 336 4.53 0.05 18.95
CA ARG A 336 3.23 -0.38 18.42
C ARG A 336 3.05 -0.01 16.94
N VAL A 337 4.00 0.67 16.32
CA VAL A 337 3.88 1.17 14.94
C VAL A 337 4.88 0.45 14.06
N ASN A 338 4.40 -0.12 12.93
CA ASN A 338 5.22 -0.78 11.91
C ASN A 338 6.18 -1.80 12.53
N VAL A 339 5.64 -2.67 13.37
CA VAL A 339 6.44 -3.59 14.21
C VAL A 339 7.28 -4.62 13.42
N ASN A 340 6.95 -4.80 12.15
CA ASN A 340 7.67 -5.67 11.21
C ASN A 340 8.45 -4.85 10.15
N GLY A 341 8.75 -3.59 10.42
CA GLY A 341 9.26 -2.66 9.41
C GLY A 341 8.16 -2.17 8.47
N GLY A 342 8.46 -1.19 7.63
CA GLY A 342 7.51 -0.58 6.71
C GLY A 342 8.08 -0.32 5.33
N SER A 343 7.48 0.58 4.57
CA SER A 343 7.78 0.78 3.16
C SER A 343 9.19 1.30 2.86
N VAL A 344 9.87 1.89 3.85
CA VAL A 344 11.29 2.28 3.72
C VAL A 344 12.17 1.05 3.52
N ALA A 345 11.86 -0.05 4.21
CA ALA A 345 12.60 -1.30 4.11
C ALA A 345 11.96 -2.29 3.12
N LEU A 346 10.62 -2.45 3.17
CA LEU A 346 9.89 -3.47 2.40
C LEU A 346 9.61 -3.03 0.96
N GLY A 347 9.37 -1.73 0.74
CA GLY A 347 8.96 -1.21 -0.56
C GLY A 347 7.54 -0.62 -0.58
N HIS A 348 7.28 0.21 -1.61
CA HIS A 348 6.05 1.01 -1.74
C HIS A 348 5.45 0.94 -3.15
N PRO A 349 4.86 -0.21 -3.56
CA PRO A 349 4.08 -0.26 -4.80
C PRO A 349 2.81 0.58 -4.61
N ILE A 350 2.81 1.82 -5.12
CA ILE A 350 1.90 2.90 -4.67
C ILE A 350 0.43 2.52 -4.73
N GLY A 351 -0.04 1.87 -5.78
CA GLY A 351 -1.44 1.45 -5.93
C GLY A 351 -1.84 0.26 -5.04
N ALA A 352 -0.86 -0.53 -4.55
CA ALA A 352 -1.09 -1.72 -3.73
C ALA A 352 -0.88 -1.48 -2.23
N SER A 353 -0.07 -0.48 -1.86
CA SER A 353 0.42 -0.28 -0.49
C SER A 353 -0.66 -0.15 0.56
N GLY A 354 -1.80 0.47 0.23
CA GLY A 354 -2.91 0.61 1.18
C GLY A 354 -3.48 -0.71 1.68
N CYS A 355 -3.56 -1.72 0.81
CA CYS A 355 -3.97 -3.07 1.21
C CYS A 355 -2.78 -3.86 1.80
N ARG A 356 -1.54 -3.64 1.32
CA ARG A 356 -0.34 -4.27 1.87
C ARG A 356 -0.21 -3.97 3.37
N VAL A 357 -0.31 -2.71 3.79
CA VAL A 357 -0.23 -2.34 5.21
C VAL A 357 -1.37 -2.96 6.02
N LEU A 358 -2.59 -3.02 5.46
CA LEU A 358 -3.71 -3.66 6.13
C LEU A 358 -3.50 -5.17 6.29
N VAL A 359 -2.97 -5.85 5.28
CA VAL A 359 -2.65 -7.30 5.33
C VAL A 359 -1.63 -7.58 6.43
N THR A 360 -0.52 -6.85 6.46
CA THR A 360 0.52 -7.00 7.49
C THR A 360 -0.04 -6.72 8.89
N LEU A 361 -0.84 -5.65 9.06
CA LEU A 361 -1.52 -5.33 10.32
C LEU A 361 -2.37 -6.50 10.81
N LEU A 362 -3.23 -7.06 9.94
CA LEU A 362 -4.14 -8.15 10.31
C LEU A 362 -3.38 -9.40 10.75
N HIS A 363 -2.35 -9.81 9.99
CA HIS A 363 -1.56 -10.97 10.33
C HIS A 363 -0.78 -10.78 11.63
N GLU A 364 -0.25 -9.58 11.87
CA GLU A 364 0.44 -9.30 13.12
C GLU A 364 -0.50 -9.21 14.32
N MET A 365 -1.70 -8.65 14.15
CA MET A 365 -2.75 -8.69 15.18
C MET A 365 -3.12 -10.13 15.56
N ILE A 366 -3.17 -11.03 14.57
CA ILE A 366 -3.46 -12.46 14.81
C ILE A 366 -2.32 -13.10 15.61
N LYS A 367 -1.06 -12.90 15.19
CA LYS A 367 0.12 -13.50 15.81
C LYS A 367 0.36 -13.04 17.24
N GLN A 368 0.03 -11.79 17.56
CA GLN A 368 0.18 -11.20 18.89
C GLN A 368 -1.10 -11.23 19.74
N ASP A 369 -2.19 -11.84 19.25
CA ASP A 369 -3.55 -11.81 19.85
C ASP A 369 -4.02 -10.40 20.20
N LYS A 370 -3.74 -9.41 19.34
CA LYS A 370 -4.18 -8.02 19.47
C LYS A 370 -5.61 -7.85 18.97
N LYS A 371 -6.36 -6.91 19.56
CA LYS A 371 -7.80 -6.76 19.29
C LYS A 371 -8.12 -5.58 18.39
N THR A 372 -7.38 -4.49 18.48
CA THR A 372 -7.66 -3.27 17.72
C THR A 372 -6.42 -2.84 16.95
N GLY A 373 -6.56 -2.68 15.64
CA GLY A 373 -5.53 -2.16 14.76
C GLY A 373 -5.98 -0.96 13.95
N LEU A 374 -5.04 -0.12 13.52
CA LEU A 374 -5.31 1.01 12.64
C LEU A 374 -4.28 1.05 11.49
N ALA A 375 -4.78 1.06 10.26
CA ALA A 375 -3.97 1.28 9.05
C ALA A 375 -4.15 2.72 8.56
N SER A 376 -3.07 3.41 8.17
CA SER A 376 -3.13 4.76 7.61
C SER A 376 -2.03 5.01 6.59
N LEU A 377 -2.36 5.85 5.58
CA LEU A 377 -1.41 6.31 4.57
C LEU A 377 -1.64 7.79 4.26
N CYS A 378 -0.54 8.54 4.07
CA CYS A 378 -0.56 9.75 3.26
C CYS A 378 -0.66 9.36 1.78
N LEU A 379 -1.17 10.24 0.95
CA LEU A 379 -1.31 10.00 -0.49
C LEU A 379 -1.22 11.30 -1.27
N GLY A 380 -0.60 11.27 -2.45
CA GLY A 380 -0.47 12.41 -3.35
C GLY A 380 -1.81 13.12 -3.54
N GLY A 381 -1.77 14.42 -3.81
CA GLY A 381 -2.96 15.26 -3.87
C GLY A 381 -3.35 15.89 -2.52
N GLY A 382 -2.52 15.77 -1.48
CA GLY A 382 -2.73 16.47 -0.20
C GLY A 382 -3.70 15.74 0.74
N GLU A 383 -3.76 14.41 0.71
CA GLU A 383 -4.73 13.69 1.54
C GLU A 383 -4.09 12.56 2.37
N ALA A 384 -4.87 12.03 3.30
CA ALA A 384 -4.63 10.75 3.98
C ALA A 384 -5.91 9.93 4.12
N VAL A 385 -5.74 8.62 4.27
CA VAL A 385 -6.79 7.67 4.63
C VAL A 385 -6.40 6.94 5.91
N ALA A 386 -7.40 6.58 6.73
CA ALA A 386 -7.23 5.76 7.92
C ALA A 386 -8.41 4.80 8.09
N MET A 387 -8.13 3.60 8.60
CA MET A 387 -9.14 2.57 8.85
C MET A 387 -8.82 1.84 10.16
N VAL A 388 -9.82 1.68 11.02
CA VAL A 388 -9.77 0.81 12.20
C VAL A 388 -10.29 -0.57 11.84
N VAL A 389 -9.62 -1.60 12.35
CA VAL A 389 -10.06 -3.01 12.30
C VAL A 389 -10.06 -3.61 13.71
N GLN A 390 -11.02 -4.50 13.98
CA GLN A 390 -11.18 -5.11 15.31
C GLN A 390 -11.36 -6.63 15.20
N ARG A 391 -10.74 -7.37 16.11
CA ARG A 391 -10.84 -8.83 16.24
C ARG A 391 -11.70 -9.24 17.40
#